data_e8a23ff7d079e744704fa05ad3c8137d
#
_entry.id   e8a23ff7d079e744704fa05ad3c8137d
#
_cell.length_a   1.000
_cell.length_b   1.000
_cell.length_c   1.000
_cell.angle_alpha   90.00
_cell.angle_beta   90.00
_cell.angle_gamma   90.00
#
_symmetry.space_group_name_H-M   'P 1'
#
loop_
_entity.id
_entity.type
_entity.pdbx_description
1 polymer ?
#
loop_
_entity_poly.entity_id
_entity_poly.type
_entity_poly.pdbx_seq_one_letter_code
_entity_poly.pdbx_strand_id
1 'polypeptide(L)'
;MLAAVIGYAGLALTPFPGLRQMALFSALGLIFAWLTVVFWFPSLISSGTLKSGALVQAYGATLARWPRLRMNKASLIAVALFVVVAVIGFSRLGSNDDIRLLQNPPKHLINDQIKLGKLLDAPTPVQFFLVRGSSAEAVLQREEALKKRLDPLITARKISGYQAMSNWVPSEQTQNARRALLEEKLLRVGGPLEQLAVDIGEDKNWALATRAHLLESGSLLTMDAFLQSPASEPWRHLWLGQVNGVHASIVALRGLSFADLALMQGTAEGLEGVQWVDKVSEISSVLGRYRVYMGWVVAGAYLVVFCLLFPRYRSNTWRVLAPTALASIAALALLGITGQNVQLFHVLAVSYTHLTLPTICSV
;
A
#
# COMPACT_ATOMS: atom_id res chain seq x y z
N MET A 1 22.85 24.48 -11.28
CA MET A 1 22.26 23.62 -12.27
C MET A 1 22.75 22.18 -12.19
N LEU A 2 24.07 21.90 -12.29
CA LEU A 2 24.62 20.53 -12.27
C LEU A 2 24.15 19.71 -11.05
N ALA A 3 24.12 20.31 -9.88
CA ALA A 3 23.63 19.67 -8.65
C ALA A 3 22.15 19.24 -8.74
N ALA A 4 21.30 20.07 -9.38
CA ALA A 4 19.91 19.72 -9.60
C ALA A 4 19.75 18.54 -10.57
N VAL A 5 20.53 18.54 -11.67
CA VAL A 5 20.54 17.41 -12.61
C VAL A 5 21.01 16.13 -11.93
N ILE A 6 21.99 16.19 -11.04
CA ILE A 6 22.45 15.03 -10.25
C ILE A 6 21.34 14.52 -9.33
N GLY A 7 20.61 15.42 -8.66
CA GLY A 7 19.47 15.04 -7.83
C GLY A 7 18.39 14.31 -8.64
N TYR A 8 18.03 14.82 -9.81
CA TYR A 8 17.08 14.14 -10.72
C TYR A 8 17.64 12.84 -11.30
N ALA A 9 18.93 12.80 -11.66
CA ALA A 9 19.55 11.56 -12.10
C ALA A 9 19.52 10.47 -11.02
N GLY A 10 19.77 10.85 -9.77
CA GLY A 10 19.61 9.94 -8.63
C GLY A 10 18.17 9.41 -8.52
N LEU A 11 17.17 10.27 -8.73
CA LEU A 11 15.77 9.87 -8.72
C LEU A 11 15.42 8.95 -9.88
N ALA A 12 16.06 9.10 -11.04
CA ALA A 12 15.87 8.21 -12.19
C ALA A 12 16.37 6.78 -11.96
N LEU A 13 17.23 6.55 -10.95
CA LEU A 13 17.68 5.22 -10.55
C LEU A 13 16.65 4.47 -9.70
N THR A 14 15.54 5.10 -9.32
CA THR A 14 14.52 4.45 -8.51
C THR A 14 13.77 3.38 -9.30
N PRO A 15 13.37 2.27 -8.65
CA PRO A 15 12.57 1.24 -9.29
C PRO A 15 11.10 1.63 -9.50
N PHE A 16 10.68 2.84 -9.09
CA PHE A 16 9.32 3.32 -9.25
C PHE A 16 9.13 4.04 -10.61
N PRO A 17 8.37 3.44 -11.57
CA PRO A 17 8.29 3.95 -12.95
C PRO A 17 7.85 5.41 -13.07
N GLY A 18 6.86 5.83 -12.27
CA GLY A 18 6.36 7.21 -12.29
C GLY A 18 7.42 8.24 -11.84
N LEU A 19 8.19 7.91 -10.79
CA LEU A 19 9.28 8.79 -10.34
C LEU A 19 10.41 8.86 -11.35
N ARG A 20 10.72 7.75 -12.00
CA ARG A 20 11.74 7.69 -13.06
C ARG A 20 11.38 8.56 -14.26
N GLN A 21 10.13 8.51 -14.72
CA GLN A 21 9.64 9.35 -15.81
C GLN A 21 9.67 10.83 -15.44
N MET A 22 9.20 11.18 -14.25
CA MET A 22 9.22 12.55 -13.74
C MET A 22 10.66 13.08 -13.60
N ALA A 23 11.59 12.24 -13.13
CA ALA A 23 12.99 12.60 -12.99
C ALA A 23 13.66 12.88 -14.35
N LEU A 24 13.44 12.01 -15.33
CA LEU A 24 13.96 12.20 -16.70
C LEU A 24 13.41 13.48 -17.33
N PHE A 25 12.09 13.69 -17.23
CA PHE A 25 11.45 14.90 -17.76
C PHE A 25 12.04 16.16 -17.12
N SER A 26 12.17 16.16 -15.78
CA SER A 26 12.72 17.30 -15.04
C SER A 26 14.21 17.56 -15.35
N ALA A 27 15.02 16.49 -15.45
CA ALA A 27 16.43 16.62 -15.82
C ALA A 27 16.60 17.20 -17.22
N LEU A 28 15.86 16.68 -18.19
CA LEU A 28 15.88 17.21 -19.58
C LEU A 28 15.39 18.65 -19.63
N GLY A 29 14.27 18.97 -18.92
CA GLY A 29 13.76 20.34 -18.83
C GLY A 29 14.79 21.32 -18.30
N LEU A 30 15.53 20.95 -17.24
CA LEU A 30 16.62 21.77 -16.70
C LEU A 30 17.78 21.97 -17.69
N ILE A 31 18.16 20.89 -18.39
CA ILE A 31 19.24 20.96 -19.40
C ILE A 31 18.82 21.92 -20.52
N PHE A 32 17.62 21.76 -21.06
CA PHE A 32 17.14 22.64 -22.14
C PHE A 32 16.94 24.08 -21.68
N ALA A 33 16.40 24.30 -20.45
CA ALA A 33 16.31 25.64 -19.88
C ALA A 33 17.68 26.32 -19.77
N TRP A 34 18.71 25.54 -19.35
CA TRP A 34 20.07 26.08 -19.28
C TRP A 34 20.64 26.40 -20.67
N LEU A 35 20.45 25.51 -21.64
CA LEU A 35 20.87 25.74 -23.04
C LEU A 35 20.21 27.01 -23.58
N THR A 36 18.91 27.20 -23.34
CA THR A 36 18.19 28.41 -23.73
C THR A 36 18.82 29.65 -23.11
N VAL A 37 19.12 29.61 -21.80
CA VAL A 37 19.77 30.77 -21.12
C VAL A 37 21.15 31.02 -21.70
N VAL A 38 21.97 30.00 -21.94
CA VAL A 38 23.34 30.18 -22.42
C VAL A 38 23.37 30.68 -23.89
N PHE A 39 22.49 30.18 -24.74
CA PHE A 39 22.51 30.50 -26.16
C PHE A 39 21.66 31.75 -26.52
N TRP A 40 20.51 31.93 -25.88
CA TRP A 40 19.59 32.99 -26.23
C TRP A 40 19.74 34.25 -25.37
N PHE A 41 20.01 34.08 -24.07
CA PHE A 41 20.05 35.20 -23.14
C PHE A 41 21.10 36.27 -23.49
N PRO A 42 22.34 35.89 -23.93
CA PRO A 42 23.33 36.92 -24.36
C PRO A 42 22.89 37.76 -25.54
N SER A 43 22.06 37.20 -26.46
CA SER A 43 21.56 37.95 -27.62
C SER A 43 20.39 38.89 -27.29
N LEU A 44 19.67 38.60 -26.20
CA LEU A 44 18.52 39.41 -25.74
C LEU A 44 18.94 40.58 -24.83
N ILE A 45 20.09 40.46 -24.15
CA ILE A 45 20.62 41.50 -23.30
C ILE A 45 21.43 42.48 -24.16
N SER A 46 20.82 43.62 -24.51
CA SER A 46 21.59 44.75 -25.04
C SER A 46 22.53 45.25 -23.96
N SER A 47 23.76 45.64 -24.36
CA SER A 47 24.85 46.06 -23.48
C SER A 47 24.61 47.43 -22.78
N GLY A 48 23.38 47.71 -22.40
CA GLY A 48 23.02 48.84 -21.54
C GLY A 48 23.13 48.43 -20.05
N THR A 49 23.80 49.26 -19.28
CA THR A 49 23.88 49.10 -17.83
C THR A 49 22.48 48.91 -17.23
N LEU A 50 22.19 47.70 -16.76
CA LEU A 50 20.97 47.43 -16.01
C LEU A 50 20.99 48.29 -14.74
N LYS A 51 20.27 49.42 -14.77
CA LYS A 51 20.05 50.19 -13.54
C LYS A 51 19.21 49.35 -12.60
N SER A 52 19.82 48.94 -11.49
CA SER A 52 19.09 48.20 -10.45
C SER A 52 17.94 49.09 -9.93
N GLY A 53 16.70 48.60 -10.05
CA GLY A 53 15.53 49.33 -9.57
C GLY A 53 15.58 49.53 -8.04
N ALA A 54 14.86 50.54 -7.54
CA ALA A 54 14.82 50.87 -6.12
C ALA A 54 14.47 49.66 -5.22
N LEU A 55 13.63 48.77 -5.68
CA LEU A 55 13.27 47.51 -4.95
C LEU A 55 14.47 46.56 -4.80
N VAL A 56 15.28 46.40 -5.85
CA VAL A 56 16.48 45.55 -5.80
C VAL A 56 17.53 46.15 -4.88
N GLN A 57 17.69 47.48 -4.88
CA GLN A 57 18.60 48.18 -3.97
C GLN A 57 18.13 48.09 -2.51
N ALA A 58 16.82 48.26 -2.25
CA ALA A 58 16.24 48.09 -0.92
C ALA A 58 16.41 46.63 -0.41
N TYR A 59 16.17 45.64 -1.27
CA TYR A 59 16.40 44.24 -0.93
C TYR A 59 17.86 43.91 -0.68
N GLY A 60 18.78 44.45 -1.49
CA GLY A 60 20.23 44.34 -1.27
C GLY A 60 20.67 44.99 0.06
N ALA A 61 20.09 46.14 0.44
CA ALA A 61 20.34 46.79 1.71
C ALA A 61 19.84 45.96 2.91
N THR A 62 18.68 45.26 2.78
CA THR A 62 18.20 44.35 3.83
C THR A 62 19.10 43.14 3.97
N LEU A 63 19.56 42.55 2.86
CA LEU A 63 20.53 41.43 2.88
C LEU A 63 21.88 41.84 3.48
N ALA A 64 22.36 43.06 3.24
CA ALA A 64 23.59 43.57 3.83
C ALA A 64 23.49 43.71 5.38
N ARG A 65 22.28 43.91 5.90
CA ARG A 65 21.98 44.00 7.34
C ARG A 65 21.74 42.62 7.97
N TRP A 66 21.66 41.55 7.17
CA TRP A 66 21.44 40.19 7.68
C TRP A 66 22.56 39.81 8.65
N PRO A 67 22.25 39.25 9.81
CA PRO A 67 23.27 38.91 10.81
C PRO A 67 24.27 37.90 10.24
N ARG A 68 25.53 38.33 10.16
CA ARG A 68 26.64 37.43 9.81
C ARG A 68 26.99 36.61 11.05
N LEU A 69 26.98 35.26 10.94
CA LEU A 69 27.41 34.38 11.99
C LEU A 69 28.89 34.63 12.30
N ARG A 70 29.16 35.42 13.32
CA ARG A 70 30.49 35.48 13.95
C ARG A 70 30.54 34.47 15.07
N MET A 71 31.70 33.81 15.24
CA MET A 71 31.95 32.92 16.35
C MET A 71 32.00 33.71 17.67
N ASN A 72 30.84 33.95 18.25
CA ASN A 72 30.67 34.55 19.57
C ASN A 72 29.80 33.63 20.45
N LYS A 73 29.67 33.97 21.73
CA LYS A 73 28.88 33.16 22.69
C LYS A 73 27.43 32.97 22.20
N ALA A 74 26.84 33.97 21.57
CA ALA A 74 25.47 33.90 21.07
C ALA A 74 25.34 32.91 19.89
N SER A 75 26.31 32.88 18.96
CA SER A 75 26.28 31.89 17.86
C SER A 75 26.48 30.48 18.33
N LEU A 76 27.33 30.29 19.38
CA LEU A 76 27.53 28.97 19.99
C LEU A 76 26.27 28.47 20.67
N ILE A 77 25.53 29.33 21.38
CA ILE A 77 24.24 29.01 21.99
C ILE A 77 23.22 28.67 20.91
N ALA A 78 23.17 29.43 19.80
CA ALA A 78 22.23 29.14 18.71
C ALA A 78 22.51 27.79 18.06
N VAL A 79 23.78 27.43 17.83
CA VAL A 79 24.17 26.11 17.32
C VAL A 79 23.81 25.00 18.33
N ALA A 80 24.11 25.19 19.61
CA ALA A 80 23.76 24.23 20.64
C ALA A 80 22.24 23.99 20.72
N LEU A 81 21.46 25.08 20.67
CA LEU A 81 19.98 24.99 20.63
C LEU A 81 19.50 24.25 19.39
N PHE A 82 20.07 24.56 18.21
CA PHE A 82 19.75 23.84 16.98
C PHE A 82 20.04 22.34 17.08
N VAL A 83 21.18 21.96 17.63
CA VAL A 83 21.55 20.55 17.84
C VAL A 83 20.55 19.87 18.79
N VAL A 84 20.19 20.52 19.90
CA VAL A 84 19.20 19.98 20.86
C VAL A 84 17.84 19.78 20.17
N VAL A 85 17.36 20.78 19.42
CA VAL A 85 16.10 20.71 18.65
C VAL A 85 16.18 19.58 17.62
N ALA A 86 17.31 19.45 16.92
CA ALA A 86 17.50 18.38 15.95
C ALA A 86 17.48 16.99 16.62
N VAL A 87 18.19 16.80 17.73
CA VAL A 87 18.20 15.53 18.46
C VAL A 87 16.81 15.16 18.97
N ILE A 88 16.07 16.11 19.56
CA ILE A 88 14.69 15.88 20.01
C ILE A 88 13.78 15.55 18.83
N GLY A 89 13.91 16.27 17.71
CA GLY A 89 13.13 16.03 16.50
C GLY A 89 13.39 14.62 15.93
N PHE A 90 14.66 14.25 15.78
CA PHE A 90 15.02 12.94 15.27
C PHE A 90 14.62 11.78 16.21
N SER A 91 14.70 11.98 17.53
CA SER A 91 14.28 10.95 18.50
C SER A 91 12.76 10.67 18.47
N ARG A 92 11.96 11.63 18.01
CA ARG A 92 10.51 11.51 17.85
C ARG A 92 10.08 11.19 16.42
N LEU A 93 11.02 11.11 15.48
CA LEU A 93 10.74 10.91 14.08
C LEU A 93 10.32 9.47 13.84
N GLY A 94 9.02 9.25 13.67
CA GLY A 94 8.46 7.97 13.22
C GLY A 94 8.41 7.88 11.71
N SER A 95 8.29 6.68 11.17
CA SER A 95 7.99 6.45 9.76
C SER A 95 6.66 5.75 9.63
N ASN A 96 5.81 6.23 8.73
CA ASN A 96 4.56 5.59 8.41
C ASN A 96 4.32 5.71 6.91
N ASP A 97 4.45 4.59 6.22
CA ASP A 97 4.31 4.50 4.77
C ASP A 97 2.93 3.94 4.36
N ASP A 98 1.93 3.98 5.26
CA ASP A 98 0.57 3.53 4.96
C ASP A 98 -0.03 4.37 3.82
N ILE A 99 -0.35 3.68 2.71
CA ILE A 99 -0.91 4.31 1.52
C ILE A 99 -2.23 5.05 1.80
N ARG A 100 -2.96 4.65 2.85
CA ARG A 100 -4.22 5.31 3.26
C ARG A 100 -3.99 6.76 3.68
N LEU A 101 -2.81 7.07 4.22
CA LEU A 101 -2.44 8.43 4.64
C LEU A 101 -2.09 9.34 3.48
N LEU A 102 -1.89 8.80 2.26
CA LEU A 102 -1.65 9.58 1.05
C LEU A 102 -2.93 10.19 0.47
N GLN A 103 -4.07 9.67 0.89
CA GLN A 103 -5.37 10.20 0.51
C GLN A 103 -6.00 10.89 1.72
N ASN A 104 -6.52 12.10 1.51
CA ASN A 104 -7.28 12.81 2.53
C ASN A 104 -8.69 13.13 1.99
N PRO A 105 -9.51 12.08 1.77
CA PRO A 105 -10.88 12.28 1.32
C PRO A 105 -11.70 13.03 2.39
N PRO A 106 -12.71 13.81 2.00
CA PRO A 106 -13.60 14.48 2.93
C PRO A 106 -14.20 13.47 3.92
N LYS A 107 -14.21 13.82 5.20
CA LYS A 107 -14.66 12.90 6.28
C LYS A 107 -16.08 12.36 6.08
N HIS A 108 -16.98 13.13 5.46
CA HIS A 108 -18.34 12.69 5.18
C HIS A 108 -18.34 11.52 4.18
N LEU A 109 -17.50 11.55 3.12
CA LEU A 109 -17.41 10.45 2.14
C LEU A 109 -16.90 9.16 2.78
N ILE A 110 -15.90 9.25 3.68
CA ILE A 110 -15.42 8.08 4.43
C ILE A 110 -16.55 7.49 5.28
N ASN A 111 -17.27 8.35 6.01
CA ASN A 111 -18.38 7.92 6.85
C ASN A 111 -19.52 7.29 6.04
N ASP A 112 -19.83 7.86 4.88
CA ASP A 112 -20.88 7.33 4.00
C ASP A 112 -20.43 6.01 3.37
N GLN A 113 -19.17 5.87 2.98
CA GLN A 113 -18.60 4.60 2.51
C GLN A 113 -18.66 3.51 3.59
N ILE A 114 -18.34 3.84 4.84
CA ILE A 114 -18.43 2.90 5.97
C ILE A 114 -19.88 2.50 6.22
N LYS A 115 -20.82 3.45 6.18
CA LYS A 115 -22.25 3.17 6.34
C LYS A 115 -22.76 2.25 5.21
N LEU A 116 -22.41 2.58 3.98
CA LEU A 116 -22.81 1.79 2.81
C LEU A 116 -22.23 0.37 2.89
N GLY A 117 -20.95 0.23 3.24
CA GLY A 117 -20.30 -1.06 3.43
C GLY A 117 -20.99 -1.91 4.50
N LYS A 118 -21.44 -1.29 5.60
CA LYS A 118 -22.23 -1.98 6.65
C LYS A 118 -23.63 -2.37 6.19
N LEU A 119 -24.30 -1.51 5.42
CA LEU A 119 -25.66 -1.78 4.90
C LEU A 119 -25.66 -2.90 3.88
N LEU A 120 -24.67 -2.92 3.00
CA LEU A 120 -24.53 -3.93 1.94
C LEU A 120 -23.86 -5.21 2.46
N ASP A 121 -23.29 -5.20 3.66
CA ASP A 121 -22.43 -6.29 4.16
C ASP A 121 -21.42 -6.76 3.09
N ALA A 122 -20.86 -5.78 2.36
CA ALA A 122 -20.00 -6.03 1.22
C ALA A 122 -18.64 -6.55 1.68
N PRO A 123 -18.05 -7.52 0.96
CA PRO A 123 -16.71 -8.00 1.25
C PRO A 123 -15.66 -6.90 1.02
N THR A 124 -14.57 -6.95 1.79
CA THR A 124 -13.43 -6.07 1.58
C THR A 124 -12.65 -6.50 0.33
N PRO A 125 -12.53 -5.66 -0.72
CA PRO A 125 -11.94 -6.08 -1.99
C PRO A 125 -10.41 -6.17 -1.96
N VAL A 126 -9.78 -5.64 -0.94
CA VAL A 126 -8.30 -5.50 -0.83
C VAL A 126 -7.67 -6.46 0.16
N GLN A 127 -8.49 -7.17 0.96
CA GLN A 127 -8.05 -8.14 1.97
C GLN A 127 -8.86 -9.41 1.84
N PHE A 128 -8.18 -10.53 1.60
CA PHE A 128 -8.81 -11.81 1.36
C PHE A 128 -7.83 -12.97 1.59
N PHE A 129 -8.35 -14.18 1.72
CA PHE A 129 -7.51 -15.38 1.65
C PHE A 129 -7.45 -15.89 0.21
N LEU A 130 -6.24 -16.12 -0.26
CA LEU A 130 -5.97 -16.82 -1.51
C LEU A 130 -5.74 -18.30 -1.18
N VAL A 131 -6.61 -19.15 -1.74
CA VAL A 131 -6.53 -20.61 -1.56
C VAL A 131 -6.07 -21.24 -2.87
N ARG A 132 -5.02 -22.05 -2.82
CA ARG A 132 -4.42 -22.69 -3.99
C ARG A 132 -4.36 -24.19 -3.78
N GLY A 133 -4.51 -24.96 -4.88
CA GLY A 133 -4.45 -26.41 -4.86
C GLY A 133 -4.04 -27.00 -6.20
N SER A 134 -3.60 -28.25 -6.21
CA SER A 134 -3.25 -29.00 -7.43
C SER A 134 -4.49 -29.36 -8.28
N SER A 135 -5.67 -29.36 -7.68
CA SER A 135 -6.96 -29.64 -8.33
C SER A 135 -8.05 -28.73 -7.74
N ALA A 136 -9.20 -28.66 -8.41
CA ALA A 136 -10.39 -27.98 -7.88
C ALA A 136 -10.81 -28.56 -6.54
N GLU A 137 -10.81 -29.87 -6.41
CA GLU A 137 -11.15 -30.58 -5.17
C GLU A 137 -10.19 -30.21 -4.02
N ALA A 138 -8.87 -30.15 -4.28
CA ALA A 138 -7.89 -29.75 -3.27
C ALA A 138 -8.12 -28.31 -2.80
N VAL A 139 -8.54 -27.38 -3.68
CA VAL A 139 -8.90 -26.02 -3.30
C VAL A 139 -10.12 -26.01 -2.40
N LEU A 140 -11.19 -26.75 -2.74
CA LEU A 140 -12.40 -26.82 -1.94
C LEU A 140 -12.14 -27.39 -0.54
N GLN A 141 -11.33 -28.45 -0.42
CA GLN A 141 -10.94 -29.03 0.87
C GLN A 141 -10.16 -28.02 1.73
N ARG A 142 -9.24 -27.25 1.12
CA ARG A 142 -8.47 -26.22 1.80
C ARG A 142 -9.34 -25.04 2.25
N GLU A 143 -10.32 -24.63 1.42
CA GLU A 143 -11.33 -23.65 1.84
C GLU A 143 -12.12 -24.14 3.04
N GLU A 144 -12.55 -25.39 3.04
CA GLU A 144 -13.31 -25.99 4.16
C GLU A 144 -12.45 -26.06 5.45
N ALA A 145 -11.15 -26.34 5.31
CA ALA A 145 -10.22 -26.28 6.44
C ALA A 145 -10.07 -24.85 6.99
N LEU A 146 -10.00 -23.85 6.10
CA LEU A 146 -9.98 -22.45 6.48
C LEU A 146 -11.28 -22.02 7.17
N LYS A 147 -12.44 -22.44 6.64
CA LYS A 147 -13.77 -22.13 7.22
C LYS A 147 -13.88 -22.58 8.66
N LYS A 148 -13.37 -23.75 9.01
CA LYS A 148 -13.34 -24.25 10.41
C LYS A 148 -12.61 -23.29 11.35
N ARG A 149 -11.65 -22.50 10.85
CA ARG A 149 -10.95 -21.48 11.64
C ARG A 149 -11.65 -20.11 11.60
N LEU A 150 -12.43 -19.84 10.55
CA LEU A 150 -13.17 -18.57 10.43
C LEU A 150 -14.49 -18.58 11.21
N ASP A 151 -15.17 -19.74 11.32
CA ASP A 151 -16.46 -19.85 12.01
C ASP A 151 -16.42 -19.38 13.48
N PRO A 152 -15.38 -19.70 14.30
CA PRO A 152 -15.23 -19.15 15.63
C PRO A 152 -15.09 -17.62 15.66
N LEU A 153 -14.47 -17.02 14.60
CA LEU A 153 -14.27 -15.58 14.50
C LEU A 153 -15.57 -14.84 14.19
N ILE A 154 -16.51 -15.47 13.47
CA ILE A 154 -17.87 -14.95 13.30
C ILE A 154 -18.59 -14.95 14.64
N THR A 155 -18.52 -16.06 15.38
CA THR A 155 -19.12 -16.15 16.71
C THR A 155 -18.55 -15.11 17.68
N ALA A 156 -17.24 -14.84 17.58
CA ALA A 156 -16.55 -13.81 18.35
C ALA A 156 -16.77 -12.37 17.81
N ARG A 157 -17.58 -12.19 16.76
CA ARG A 157 -17.86 -10.91 16.09
C ARG A 157 -16.62 -10.15 15.59
N LYS A 158 -15.57 -10.88 15.23
CA LYS A 158 -14.36 -10.31 14.62
C LYS A 158 -14.54 -10.05 13.12
N ILE A 159 -15.38 -10.84 12.49
CA ILE A 159 -15.88 -10.69 11.13
C ILE A 159 -17.38 -10.90 11.12
N SER A 160 -18.10 -10.32 10.16
CA SER A 160 -19.54 -10.59 9.99
C SER A 160 -19.83 -11.86 9.22
N GLY A 161 -18.88 -12.29 8.39
CA GLY A 161 -18.98 -13.50 7.57
C GLY A 161 -17.87 -13.60 6.54
N TYR A 162 -18.00 -14.57 5.65
CA TYR A 162 -17.11 -14.77 4.52
C TYR A 162 -17.87 -15.33 3.31
N GLN A 163 -17.26 -15.16 2.14
CA GLN A 163 -17.72 -15.74 0.88
C GLN A 163 -16.63 -16.66 0.35
N ALA A 164 -16.97 -17.91 0.08
CA ALA A 164 -16.09 -18.95 -0.43
C ALA A 164 -16.82 -19.81 -1.45
N MET A 165 -16.11 -20.38 -2.41
CA MET A 165 -16.70 -21.28 -3.40
C MET A 165 -17.25 -22.55 -2.73
N SER A 166 -16.59 -23.05 -1.69
CA SER A 166 -17.04 -24.19 -0.89
C SER A 166 -18.37 -23.99 -0.13
N ASN A 167 -18.93 -22.78 -0.14
CA ASN A 167 -20.29 -22.55 0.36
C ASN A 167 -21.35 -23.06 -0.62
N TRP A 168 -21.02 -23.09 -1.91
CA TRP A 168 -21.90 -23.48 -3.02
C TRP A 168 -21.57 -24.85 -3.57
N VAL A 169 -20.28 -25.15 -3.71
CA VAL A 169 -19.76 -26.45 -4.15
C VAL A 169 -18.87 -27.00 -3.03
N PRO A 170 -19.43 -27.79 -2.10
CA PRO A 170 -18.62 -28.47 -1.09
C PRO A 170 -17.65 -29.47 -1.75
N SER A 171 -16.55 -29.80 -1.06
CA SER A 171 -15.63 -30.84 -1.51
C SER A 171 -16.36 -32.19 -1.68
N GLU A 172 -15.87 -33.06 -2.56
CA GLU A 172 -16.43 -34.41 -2.76
C GLU A 172 -16.47 -35.19 -1.42
N GLN A 173 -15.45 -35.01 -0.59
CA GLN A 173 -15.42 -35.60 0.74
C GLN A 173 -16.60 -35.12 1.60
N THR A 174 -16.88 -33.81 1.59
CA THR A 174 -17.98 -33.23 2.37
C THR A 174 -19.33 -33.62 1.78
N GLN A 175 -19.47 -33.66 0.46
CA GLN A 175 -20.71 -34.10 -0.20
C GLN A 175 -21.03 -35.59 0.16
N ASN A 176 -20.04 -36.47 0.07
CA ASN A 176 -20.19 -37.89 0.45
C ASN A 176 -20.52 -38.04 1.93
N ALA A 177 -19.86 -37.33 2.82
CA ALA A 177 -20.15 -37.34 4.26
C ALA A 177 -21.59 -36.90 4.56
N ARG A 178 -22.05 -35.82 3.90
CA ARG A 178 -23.44 -35.32 4.04
C ARG A 178 -24.45 -36.34 3.50
N ARG A 179 -24.15 -36.97 2.36
CA ARG A 179 -24.98 -38.01 1.80
C ARG A 179 -25.12 -39.23 2.74
N ALA A 180 -24.01 -39.74 3.27
CA ALA A 180 -24.03 -40.83 4.24
C ALA A 180 -24.85 -40.44 5.49
N LEU A 181 -24.70 -39.21 5.98
CA LEU A 181 -25.51 -38.71 7.11
C LEU A 181 -26.99 -38.59 6.77
N LEU A 182 -27.34 -38.18 5.56
CA LEU A 182 -28.72 -38.12 5.06
C LEU A 182 -29.32 -39.52 5.01
N GLU A 183 -28.58 -40.51 4.46
CA GLU A 183 -29.01 -41.88 4.37
C GLU A 183 -29.24 -42.48 5.77
N GLU A 184 -28.31 -42.28 6.69
CA GLU A 184 -28.39 -42.79 8.06
C GLU A 184 -29.51 -42.14 8.88
N LYS A 185 -29.65 -40.84 8.81
CA LYS A 185 -30.54 -40.10 9.73
C LYS A 185 -31.93 -39.88 9.18
N LEU A 186 -32.08 -39.62 7.87
CA LEU A 186 -33.37 -39.27 7.27
C LEU A 186 -34.00 -40.42 6.45
N LEU A 187 -33.18 -41.09 5.63
CA LEU A 187 -33.67 -42.06 4.64
C LEU A 187 -33.73 -43.50 5.16
N ARG A 188 -33.39 -43.77 6.41
CA ARG A 188 -33.51 -45.11 6.98
C ARG A 188 -34.95 -45.60 6.98
N VAL A 189 -35.15 -46.91 6.85
CA VAL A 189 -36.48 -47.54 6.94
C VAL A 189 -37.07 -47.33 8.35
N GLY A 190 -38.33 -46.93 8.45
CA GLY A 190 -38.97 -46.53 9.71
C GLY A 190 -38.47 -45.19 10.26
N GLY A 191 -37.79 -44.41 9.45
CA GLY A 191 -37.17 -43.15 9.87
C GLY A 191 -38.07 -41.90 9.71
N PRO A 192 -37.48 -40.72 9.91
CA PRO A 192 -38.20 -39.43 9.88
C PRO A 192 -38.92 -39.16 8.58
N LEU A 193 -38.43 -39.65 7.42
CA LEU A 193 -39.12 -39.48 6.15
C LEU A 193 -40.52 -40.14 6.10
N GLU A 194 -40.63 -41.34 6.71
CA GLU A 194 -41.90 -42.03 6.79
C GLU A 194 -42.86 -41.39 7.79
N GLN A 195 -42.31 -40.85 8.89
CA GLN A 195 -43.10 -40.08 9.87
C GLN A 195 -43.61 -38.81 9.23
N LEU A 196 -42.76 -38.09 8.48
CA LEU A 196 -43.16 -36.91 7.72
C LEU A 196 -44.28 -37.23 6.74
N ALA A 197 -44.23 -38.33 5.98
CA ALA A 197 -45.25 -38.73 5.08
C ALA A 197 -46.64 -38.88 5.79
N VAL A 198 -46.63 -39.49 6.98
CA VAL A 198 -47.84 -39.61 7.80
C VAL A 198 -48.33 -38.21 8.25
N ASP A 199 -47.46 -37.35 8.72
CA ASP A 199 -47.81 -36.01 9.23
C ASP A 199 -48.38 -35.09 8.14
N ILE A 200 -47.96 -35.24 6.87
CA ILE A 200 -48.47 -34.46 5.74
C ILE A 200 -49.64 -35.14 5.03
N GLY A 201 -50.06 -36.35 5.48
CA GLY A 201 -51.18 -37.10 4.92
C GLY A 201 -50.85 -37.87 3.63
N GLU A 202 -49.58 -38.13 3.36
CA GLU A 202 -49.12 -38.91 2.22
C GLU A 202 -49.01 -40.38 2.57
N ASP A 203 -49.00 -41.23 1.57
CA ASP A 203 -48.93 -42.68 1.73
C ASP A 203 -47.45 -43.19 1.85
N LYS A 204 -47.30 -44.44 2.20
CA LYS A 204 -45.97 -45.10 2.28
C LYS A 204 -45.26 -45.14 0.93
N ASN A 205 -46.01 -45.16 -0.20
CA ASN A 205 -45.41 -45.19 -1.54
C ASN A 205 -44.73 -43.86 -1.87
N TRP A 206 -45.27 -42.73 -1.39
CA TRP A 206 -44.61 -41.44 -1.50
C TRP A 206 -43.23 -41.44 -0.82
N ALA A 207 -43.15 -41.95 0.39
CA ALA A 207 -41.87 -42.00 1.13
C ALA A 207 -40.84 -42.95 0.43
N LEU A 208 -41.30 -44.07 -0.12
CA LEU A 208 -40.48 -44.98 -0.89
C LEU A 208 -39.96 -44.37 -2.18
N ALA A 209 -40.85 -43.72 -2.95
CA ALA A 209 -40.50 -43.04 -4.20
C ALA A 209 -39.51 -41.87 -3.94
N THR A 210 -39.78 -41.06 -2.92
CA THR A 210 -38.88 -39.96 -2.51
C THR A 210 -37.52 -40.48 -2.10
N ARG A 211 -37.45 -41.54 -1.32
CA ARG A 211 -36.18 -42.21 -0.94
C ARG A 211 -35.42 -42.68 -2.18
N ALA A 212 -36.08 -43.40 -3.08
CA ALA A 212 -35.46 -43.89 -4.32
C ALA A 212 -34.90 -42.73 -5.14
N HIS A 213 -35.69 -41.68 -5.34
CA HIS A 213 -35.29 -40.49 -6.11
C HIS A 213 -34.08 -39.80 -5.49
N LEU A 214 -34.02 -39.63 -4.16
CA LEU A 214 -32.90 -39.01 -3.46
C LEU A 214 -31.63 -39.83 -3.51
N LEU A 215 -31.75 -41.17 -3.53
CA LEU A 215 -30.63 -42.09 -3.67
C LEU A 215 -30.12 -42.19 -5.11
N GLU A 216 -31.00 -42.15 -6.10
CA GLU A 216 -30.64 -42.17 -7.54
C GLU A 216 -30.01 -40.84 -8.02
N SER A 217 -30.41 -39.70 -7.44
CA SER A 217 -29.93 -38.38 -7.82
C SER A 217 -28.46 -38.08 -7.49
N GLY A 218 -27.65 -39.11 -7.34
CA GLY A 218 -26.38 -39.10 -6.65
C GLY A 218 -25.15 -38.61 -7.42
N SER A 219 -25.25 -37.81 -8.45
CA SER A 219 -24.06 -37.16 -9.03
C SER A 219 -23.52 -36.05 -8.12
N LEU A 220 -22.21 -36.10 -7.83
CA LEU A 220 -21.55 -35.05 -7.07
C LEU A 220 -21.54 -33.77 -7.90
N LEU A 221 -21.78 -32.66 -7.22
CA LEU A 221 -21.67 -31.33 -7.86
C LEU A 221 -20.18 -30.99 -8.02
N THR A 222 -19.73 -30.93 -9.26
CA THR A 222 -18.36 -30.53 -9.58
C THR A 222 -18.27 -29.01 -9.77
N MET A 223 -17.06 -28.47 -9.61
CA MET A 223 -16.80 -27.04 -9.86
C MET A 223 -17.14 -26.65 -11.29
N ASP A 224 -16.78 -27.47 -12.27
CA ASP A 224 -17.05 -27.20 -13.68
C ASP A 224 -18.55 -27.16 -13.99
N ALA A 225 -19.32 -28.11 -13.45
CA ALA A 225 -20.79 -28.12 -13.60
C ALA A 225 -21.43 -26.90 -12.96
N PHE A 226 -20.96 -26.47 -11.79
CA PHE A 226 -21.43 -25.25 -11.13
C PHE A 226 -21.12 -23.99 -11.96
N LEU A 227 -19.89 -23.86 -12.47
CA LEU A 227 -19.47 -22.70 -13.26
C LEU A 227 -20.23 -22.57 -14.60
N GLN A 228 -20.72 -23.67 -15.15
CA GLN A 228 -21.59 -23.66 -16.35
C GLN A 228 -23.04 -23.26 -16.03
N SER A 229 -23.46 -23.37 -14.78
CA SER A 229 -24.79 -22.98 -14.35
C SER A 229 -24.93 -21.48 -14.20
N PRO A 230 -26.10 -20.88 -14.55
CA PRO A 230 -26.42 -19.49 -14.27
C PRO A 230 -26.32 -19.13 -12.78
N ALA A 231 -26.52 -20.08 -11.86
CA ALA A 231 -26.40 -19.89 -10.42
C ALA A 231 -24.99 -19.48 -9.98
N SER A 232 -23.98 -19.74 -10.80
CA SER A 232 -22.59 -19.37 -10.51
C SER A 232 -22.28 -17.89 -10.76
N GLU A 233 -23.08 -17.16 -11.54
CA GLU A 233 -22.74 -15.79 -11.98
C GLU A 233 -22.35 -14.83 -10.85
N PRO A 234 -23.08 -14.75 -9.72
CA PRO A 234 -22.73 -13.85 -8.63
C PRO A 234 -21.41 -14.21 -7.95
N TRP A 235 -20.94 -15.45 -8.07
CA TRP A 235 -19.84 -16.03 -7.31
C TRP A 235 -18.61 -16.33 -8.15
N ARG A 236 -18.69 -16.27 -9.48
CA ARG A 236 -17.58 -16.59 -10.40
C ARG A 236 -16.31 -15.81 -10.10
N HIS A 237 -16.44 -14.59 -9.59
CA HIS A 237 -15.31 -13.74 -9.22
C HIS A 237 -14.45 -14.32 -8.09
N LEU A 238 -14.97 -15.26 -7.31
CA LEU A 238 -14.22 -15.96 -6.25
C LEU A 238 -13.34 -17.08 -6.80
N TRP A 239 -13.63 -17.58 -8.01
CA TRP A 239 -12.86 -18.65 -8.64
C TRP A 239 -11.91 -18.09 -9.68
N LEU A 240 -10.61 -18.21 -9.42
CA LEU A 240 -9.56 -17.69 -10.32
C LEU A 240 -9.21 -18.66 -11.46
N GLY A 241 -9.76 -19.89 -11.40
CA GLY A 241 -9.44 -20.94 -12.39
C GLY A 241 -8.06 -21.53 -12.20
N GLN A 242 -7.49 -22.01 -13.29
CA GLN A 242 -6.16 -22.62 -13.32
C GLN A 242 -5.13 -21.63 -13.88
N VAL A 243 -4.10 -21.36 -13.10
CA VAL A 243 -2.97 -20.50 -13.50
C VAL A 243 -1.68 -21.27 -13.28
N ASN A 244 -0.90 -21.49 -14.33
CA ASN A 244 0.37 -22.23 -14.28
C ASN A 244 0.24 -23.64 -13.66
N GLY A 245 -0.85 -24.34 -13.95
CA GLY A 245 -1.09 -25.70 -13.43
C GLY A 245 -1.63 -25.76 -12.00
N VAL A 246 -1.88 -24.62 -11.35
CA VAL A 246 -2.41 -24.53 -10.00
C VAL A 246 -3.81 -23.92 -10.05
N HIS A 247 -4.78 -24.56 -9.42
CA HIS A 247 -6.11 -24.00 -9.21
C HIS A 247 -6.11 -23.04 -8.04
N ALA A 248 -6.88 -21.97 -8.13
CA ALA A 248 -6.95 -20.97 -7.08
C ALA A 248 -8.36 -20.41 -6.91
N SER A 249 -8.67 -20.02 -5.67
CA SER A 249 -9.89 -19.30 -5.30
C SER A 249 -9.60 -18.21 -4.28
N ILE A 250 -10.59 -17.33 -4.11
CA ILE A 250 -10.58 -16.24 -3.14
C ILE A 250 -11.64 -16.52 -2.08
N VAL A 251 -11.25 -16.46 -0.81
CA VAL A 251 -12.19 -16.38 0.31
C VAL A 251 -12.24 -14.93 0.78
N ALA A 252 -13.34 -14.25 0.46
CA ALA A 252 -13.55 -12.84 0.76
C ALA A 252 -14.20 -12.67 2.13
N LEU A 253 -13.66 -11.78 2.96
CA LEU A 253 -14.17 -11.50 4.30
C LEU A 253 -15.15 -10.34 4.30
N ARG A 254 -16.15 -10.38 5.17
CA ARG A 254 -17.12 -9.32 5.40
C ARG A 254 -17.01 -8.80 6.82
N GLY A 255 -17.19 -7.49 7.00
CA GLY A 255 -17.16 -6.86 8.32
C GLY A 255 -15.80 -6.85 9.02
N LEU A 256 -14.70 -7.05 8.29
CA LEU A 256 -13.35 -7.06 8.85
C LEU A 256 -12.95 -5.67 9.34
N SER A 257 -12.50 -5.59 10.61
CA SER A 257 -11.93 -4.39 11.22
C SER A 257 -10.43 -4.30 10.99
N PHE A 258 -9.90 -3.09 10.88
CA PHE A 258 -8.44 -2.87 10.81
C PHE A 258 -7.68 -3.40 12.03
N ALA A 259 -8.30 -3.41 13.19
CA ALA A 259 -7.69 -3.93 14.42
C ALA A 259 -7.49 -5.45 14.37
N ASP A 260 -8.24 -6.16 13.54
CA ASP A 260 -8.24 -7.62 13.47
C ASP A 260 -7.41 -8.19 12.30
N LEU A 261 -6.71 -7.32 11.53
CA LEU A 261 -5.90 -7.75 10.37
C LEU A 261 -4.78 -8.74 10.74
N ALA A 262 -4.08 -8.49 11.86
CA ALA A 262 -3.02 -9.38 12.34
C ALA A 262 -3.57 -10.77 12.72
N LEU A 263 -4.80 -10.84 13.25
CA LEU A 263 -5.48 -12.09 13.57
C LEU A 263 -5.77 -12.90 12.29
N MET A 264 -6.14 -12.24 11.19
CA MET A 264 -6.39 -12.90 9.92
C MET A 264 -5.12 -13.55 9.35
N GLN A 265 -3.98 -12.88 9.48
CA GLN A 265 -2.70 -13.46 9.08
C GLN A 265 -2.41 -14.75 9.85
N GLY A 266 -2.56 -14.74 11.19
CA GLY A 266 -2.39 -15.92 12.03
C GLY A 266 -3.38 -17.06 11.69
N THR A 267 -4.58 -16.71 11.21
CA THR A 267 -5.59 -17.71 10.81
C THR A 267 -5.14 -18.58 9.62
N ALA A 268 -4.33 -18.03 8.71
CA ALA A 268 -3.78 -18.78 7.57
C ALA A 268 -2.56 -19.64 7.93
N GLU A 269 -1.89 -19.36 9.05
CA GLU A 269 -0.66 -20.06 9.42
C GLU A 269 -0.88 -21.55 9.61
N GLY A 270 -0.01 -22.37 9.02
CA GLY A 270 -0.08 -23.82 9.08
C GLY A 270 -1.17 -24.47 8.21
N LEU A 271 -1.94 -23.71 7.42
CA LEU A 271 -2.82 -24.25 6.39
C LEU A 271 -2.07 -24.31 5.05
N GLU A 272 -1.91 -25.51 4.53
CA GLU A 272 -1.25 -25.71 3.24
C GLU A 272 -2.04 -25.04 2.11
N GLY A 273 -1.36 -24.26 1.27
CA GLY A 273 -1.98 -23.60 0.13
C GLY A 273 -2.91 -22.44 0.46
N VAL A 274 -3.06 -22.04 1.72
CA VAL A 274 -3.85 -20.90 2.14
C VAL A 274 -2.91 -19.74 2.50
N GLN A 275 -3.13 -18.59 1.89
CA GLN A 275 -2.33 -17.39 2.11
C GLN A 275 -3.22 -16.20 2.40
N TRP A 276 -2.93 -15.47 3.47
CA TRP A 276 -3.53 -14.15 3.70
C TRP A 276 -2.92 -13.12 2.75
N VAL A 277 -3.76 -12.37 2.07
CA VAL A 277 -3.38 -11.30 1.15
C VAL A 277 -3.96 -9.99 1.66
N ASP A 278 -3.07 -9.06 2.03
CA ASP A 278 -3.41 -7.68 2.34
C ASP A 278 -2.69 -6.75 1.36
N LYS A 279 -3.40 -6.36 0.31
CA LYS A 279 -2.88 -5.49 -0.76
C LYS A 279 -2.43 -4.13 -0.23
N VAL A 280 -3.08 -3.61 0.81
CA VAL A 280 -2.72 -2.33 1.41
C VAL A 280 -1.38 -2.43 2.13
N SER A 281 -1.19 -3.48 2.92
CA SER A 281 0.07 -3.75 3.61
C SER A 281 1.22 -4.03 2.64
N GLU A 282 0.96 -4.80 1.58
CA GLU A 282 1.95 -5.07 0.52
C GLU A 282 2.44 -3.76 -0.13
N ILE A 283 1.51 -2.90 -0.58
CA ILE A 283 1.86 -1.62 -1.21
C ILE A 283 2.59 -0.70 -0.21
N SER A 284 2.11 -0.61 1.02
CA SER A 284 2.73 0.18 2.08
C SER A 284 4.17 -0.28 2.35
N SER A 285 4.42 -1.59 2.38
CA SER A 285 5.76 -2.15 2.55
C SER A 285 6.70 -1.80 1.39
N VAL A 286 6.18 -1.77 0.15
CA VAL A 286 6.93 -1.33 -1.03
C VAL A 286 7.30 0.15 -0.92
N LEU A 287 6.35 1.00 -0.50
CA LEU A 287 6.62 2.43 -0.27
C LEU A 287 7.68 2.64 0.81
N GLY A 288 7.63 1.87 1.89
CA GLY A 288 8.64 1.90 2.94
C GLY A 288 10.04 1.56 2.43
N ARG A 289 10.17 0.50 1.61
CA ARG A 289 11.44 0.15 0.96
C ARG A 289 11.94 1.27 0.05
N TYR A 290 11.05 1.87 -0.72
CA TYR A 290 11.41 3.00 -1.57
C TYR A 290 11.84 4.23 -0.79
N ARG A 291 11.21 4.53 0.34
CA ARG A 291 11.62 5.61 1.24
C ARG A 291 13.06 5.43 1.73
N VAL A 292 13.42 4.23 2.20
CA VAL A 292 14.79 3.91 2.63
C VAL A 292 15.77 4.03 1.47
N TYR A 293 15.44 3.46 0.31
CA TYR A 293 16.26 3.56 -0.89
C TYR A 293 16.50 5.01 -1.29
N MET A 294 15.44 5.83 -1.31
CA MET A 294 15.54 7.26 -1.60
C MET A 294 16.41 8.02 -0.61
N GLY A 295 16.37 7.65 0.68
CA GLY A 295 17.28 8.20 1.67
C GLY A 295 18.75 7.99 1.29
N TRP A 296 19.12 6.79 0.84
CA TRP A 296 20.47 6.50 0.36
C TRP A 296 20.83 7.23 -0.93
N VAL A 297 19.89 7.36 -1.87
CA VAL A 297 20.08 8.14 -3.11
C VAL A 297 20.36 9.60 -2.78
N VAL A 298 19.64 10.19 -1.84
CA VAL A 298 19.87 11.58 -1.39
C VAL A 298 21.25 11.72 -0.77
N ALA A 299 21.64 10.82 0.13
CA ALA A 299 22.98 10.82 0.75
C ALA A 299 24.08 10.70 -0.31
N GLY A 300 23.90 9.80 -1.30
CA GLY A 300 24.82 9.65 -2.44
C GLY A 300 24.91 10.90 -3.30
N ALA A 301 23.75 11.56 -3.57
CA ALA A 301 23.72 12.82 -4.33
C ALA A 301 24.50 13.95 -3.60
N TYR A 302 24.37 14.08 -2.28
CA TYR A 302 25.16 15.01 -1.49
C TYR A 302 26.68 14.70 -1.61
N LEU A 303 27.06 13.43 -1.58
CA LEU A 303 28.45 13.01 -1.73
C LEU A 303 29.00 13.36 -3.12
N VAL A 304 28.25 13.09 -4.18
CA VAL A 304 28.63 13.42 -5.57
C VAL A 304 28.77 14.93 -5.75
N VAL A 305 27.83 15.72 -5.23
CA VAL A 305 27.90 17.19 -5.26
C VAL A 305 29.11 17.68 -4.48
N PHE A 306 29.41 17.09 -3.32
CA PHE A 306 30.60 17.40 -2.56
C PHE A 306 31.89 17.15 -3.35
N CYS A 307 32.01 15.97 -3.98
CA CYS A 307 33.16 15.62 -4.83
C CYS A 307 33.34 16.57 -6.00
N LEU A 308 32.25 17.00 -6.65
CA LEU A 308 32.27 17.94 -7.77
C LEU A 308 32.69 19.37 -7.37
N LEU A 309 32.29 19.81 -6.17
CA LEU A 309 32.65 21.13 -5.66
C LEU A 309 34.05 21.17 -5.04
N PHE A 310 34.56 20.02 -4.61
CA PHE A 310 35.85 19.92 -3.89
C PHE A 310 37.04 20.49 -4.69
N PRO A 311 37.25 20.20 -6.00
CA PRO A 311 38.37 20.75 -6.78
C PRO A 311 38.36 22.29 -6.80
N ARG A 312 37.17 22.92 -6.80
CA ARG A 312 37.02 24.37 -6.87
C ARG A 312 37.10 25.07 -5.51
N TYR A 313 36.47 24.51 -4.47
CA TYR A 313 36.35 25.15 -3.16
C TYR A 313 37.27 24.53 -2.09
N ARG A 314 37.90 23.37 -2.39
CA ARG A 314 38.81 22.65 -1.48
C ARG A 314 38.24 22.54 -0.06
N SER A 315 38.94 22.98 0.95
CA SER A 315 38.55 22.94 2.38
C SER A 315 37.25 23.73 2.68
N ASN A 316 36.83 24.65 1.82
CA ASN A 316 35.62 25.45 2.02
C ASN A 316 34.36 24.80 1.41
N THR A 317 34.46 23.63 0.73
CA THR A 317 33.32 22.94 0.12
C THR A 317 32.20 22.64 1.12
N TRP A 318 32.56 22.28 2.36
CA TRP A 318 31.57 22.02 3.41
C TRP A 318 30.73 23.27 3.74
N ARG A 319 31.31 24.48 3.64
CA ARG A 319 30.58 25.75 3.88
C ARG A 319 29.52 26.05 2.83
N VAL A 320 29.72 25.56 1.62
CA VAL A 320 28.75 25.69 0.51
C VAL A 320 27.59 24.74 0.71
N LEU A 321 27.84 23.52 1.20
CA LEU A 321 26.83 22.51 1.41
C LEU A 321 26.12 22.59 2.78
N ALA A 322 26.78 23.18 3.79
CA ALA A 322 26.25 23.28 5.14
C ALA A 322 24.84 23.90 5.22
N PRO A 323 24.53 25.01 4.52
CA PRO A 323 23.19 25.60 4.60
C PRO A 323 22.07 24.66 4.14
N THR A 324 22.31 23.94 3.04
CA THR A 324 21.33 22.98 2.50
C THR A 324 21.16 21.74 3.38
N ALA A 325 22.29 21.22 3.92
CA ALA A 325 22.25 20.11 4.86
C ALA A 325 21.55 20.50 6.17
N LEU A 326 21.86 21.68 6.72
CA LEU A 326 21.21 22.20 7.93
C LEU A 326 19.70 22.43 7.71
N ALA A 327 19.31 22.95 6.55
CA ALA A 327 17.90 23.13 6.21
C ALA A 327 17.16 21.78 6.10
N SER A 328 17.78 20.75 5.51
CA SER A 328 17.24 19.39 5.46
C SER A 328 17.08 18.80 6.86
N ILE A 329 18.09 18.94 7.72
CA ILE A 329 18.04 18.49 9.10
C ILE A 329 16.96 19.24 9.88
N ALA A 330 16.85 20.56 9.72
CA ALA A 330 15.82 21.35 10.37
C ALA A 330 14.40 20.94 9.94
N ALA A 331 14.19 20.71 8.64
CA ALA A 331 12.89 20.27 8.12
C ALA A 331 12.48 18.92 8.69
N LEU A 332 13.39 17.95 8.72
CA LEU A 332 13.12 16.63 9.29
C LEU A 332 12.92 16.68 10.82
N ALA A 333 13.72 17.49 11.52
CA ALA A 333 13.53 17.68 12.96
C ALA A 333 12.18 18.32 13.29
N LEU A 334 11.73 19.30 12.49
CA LEU A 334 10.42 19.93 12.66
C LEU A 334 9.28 18.92 12.47
N LEU A 335 9.38 18.03 11.47
CA LEU A 335 8.41 16.94 11.28
C LEU A 335 8.34 16.04 12.54
N GLY A 336 9.49 15.66 13.12
CA GLY A 336 9.51 14.86 14.34
C GLY A 336 8.90 15.60 15.54
N ILE A 337 9.16 16.89 15.71
CA ILE A 337 8.58 17.70 16.80
C ILE A 337 7.07 17.86 16.65
N THR A 338 6.57 18.03 15.42
CA THR A 338 5.13 18.14 15.14
C THR A 338 4.40 16.79 15.20
N GLY A 339 5.13 15.69 15.46
CA GLY A 339 4.54 14.35 15.51
C GLY A 339 4.12 13.79 14.14
N GLN A 340 4.59 14.42 13.05
CA GLN A 340 4.32 13.93 11.70
C GLN A 340 5.31 12.83 11.35
N ASN A 341 4.79 11.71 10.84
CA ASN A 341 5.61 10.61 10.39
C ASN A 341 6.25 10.92 9.03
N VAL A 342 7.51 10.51 8.87
CA VAL A 342 8.20 10.60 7.58
C VAL A 342 7.62 9.59 6.61
N GLN A 343 7.24 10.07 5.44
CA GLN A 343 6.78 9.30 4.30
C GLN A 343 7.76 9.45 3.13
N LEU A 344 7.62 8.61 2.10
CA LEU A 344 8.40 8.70 0.88
C LEU A 344 8.43 10.13 0.29
N PHE A 345 7.26 10.79 0.25
CA PHE A 345 7.12 12.12 -0.33
C PHE A 345 7.84 13.23 0.46
N HIS A 346 7.97 13.10 1.78
CA HIS A 346 8.77 14.03 2.57
C HIS A 346 10.25 13.94 2.20
N VAL A 347 10.78 12.72 2.01
CA VAL A 347 12.17 12.52 1.57
C VAL A 347 12.39 13.11 0.17
N LEU A 348 11.43 12.92 -0.74
CA LEU A 348 11.46 13.50 -2.08
C LEU A 348 11.44 15.03 -2.03
N ALA A 349 10.56 15.64 -1.23
CA ALA A 349 10.47 17.09 -1.08
C ALA A 349 11.77 17.71 -0.57
N VAL A 350 12.37 17.08 0.45
CA VAL A 350 13.69 17.51 0.97
C VAL A 350 14.77 17.42 -0.11
N SER A 351 14.77 16.36 -0.92
CA SER A 351 15.72 16.20 -2.04
C SER A 351 15.59 17.32 -3.06
N TYR A 352 14.35 17.61 -3.49
CA TYR A 352 14.09 18.60 -4.54
C TYR A 352 14.41 20.02 -4.10
N THR A 353 13.98 20.41 -2.90
CA THR A 353 14.14 21.79 -2.44
C THR A 353 15.57 22.10 -2.05
N HIS A 354 16.29 21.15 -1.47
CA HIS A 354 17.61 21.44 -0.89
C HIS A 354 18.80 21.13 -1.80
N LEU A 355 18.69 20.15 -2.70
CA LEU A 355 19.73 19.92 -3.72
C LEU A 355 19.76 21.00 -4.81
N THR A 356 18.64 21.70 -5.03
CA THR A 356 18.55 22.78 -6.03
C THR A 356 18.98 24.16 -5.50
N LEU A 357 18.92 24.40 -4.20
CA LEU A 357 19.28 25.68 -3.57
C LEU A 357 20.73 26.15 -3.80
N PRO A 358 21.78 25.30 -3.80
CA PRO A 358 23.14 25.76 -4.06
C PRO A 358 23.35 26.39 -5.43
N THR A 359 22.45 26.14 -6.37
CA THR A 359 22.55 26.67 -7.74
C THR A 359 22.04 28.08 -7.88
N ILE A 360 21.23 28.57 -6.93
CA ILE A 360 20.64 29.91 -6.94
C ILE A 360 21.56 30.93 -6.25
N CYS A 361 22.41 30.50 -5.32
CA CYS A 361 23.31 31.38 -4.56
C CYS A 361 24.71 31.58 -5.17
N SER A 362 24.99 31.01 -6.34
CA SER A 362 26.30 31.06 -7.02
C SER A 362 26.34 31.98 -8.24
N VAL A 363 25.39 32.92 -8.36
CA VAL A 363 25.38 33.97 -9.38
C VAL A 363 25.76 35.30 -8.75
#